data_d8016880ed544f44f5d6a76d1e5910ae
#
_entry.id   d8016880ed544f44f5d6a76d1e5910ae
#
_cell.length_a   1.000
_cell.length_b   1.000
_cell.length_c   1.000
_cell.angle_alpha   90.00
_cell.angle_beta   90.00
_cell.angle_gamma   90.00
#
_symmetry.space_group_name_H-M   'P 1'
#
loop_
_entity.id
_entity.type
_entity.pdbx_description
1 polymer ?
#
loop_
_entity_poly.entity_id
_entity_poly.type
_entity_poly.pdbx_seq_one_letter_code
_entity_poly.pdbx_strand_id
1 'polypeptide(L)'
;RKDWEELGEGEASPLTLRIPQLEEARALLNAAEADLEKAKLNLERTIISLPFDGLIKKKNAGIGQYVNAGSILGSAFSTEKVLIPLPLTDTELSYLGLPLGYESKGYFDGPKVIFRSFISREYIEWNGRITRTSGSIDSQTRLVYAYAEVINPYDESPPLAIGTYVDAEIEGNFISGGFIIPNAAIKNGNEIYLIDNDNKLRIKKIEVVGTENEDVIIFGDIDENDMIVVSTLNTGYEGMELTPMKLENKEAL
;
A
#
# COMPACT_ATOMS: atom_id res chain seq x y z
N ARG A 1 -20.19 61.46 31.81
CA ARG A 1 -19.23 61.30 32.91
C ARG A 1 -18.80 62.65 33.46
N LYS A 2 -18.40 63.62 32.63
CA LYS A 2 -18.01 64.96 33.04
C LYS A 2 -19.15 65.74 33.72
N ASP A 3 -20.38 65.67 33.21
CA ASP A 3 -21.52 66.37 33.78
C ASP A 3 -21.95 65.80 35.14
N TRP A 4 -21.64 64.52 35.45
CA TRP A 4 -21.96 63.90 36.72
C TRP A 4 -20.87 64.21 37.78
N GLU A 5 -19.58 64.30 37.34
CA GLU A 5 -18.48 64.67 38.20
C GLU A 5 -18.59 66.11 38.72
N GLU A 6 -19.36 66.98 37.99
CA GLU A 6 -19.65 68.37 38.44
C GLU A 6 -20.89 68.49 39.34
N LEU A 7 -21.83 67.52 39.33
CA LEU A 7 -23.12 67.63 39.99
C LEU A 7 -23.39 66.60 41.09
N GLY A 8 -22.60 65.59 41.28
CA GLY A 8 -22.90 64.44 42.14
C GLY A 8 -21.85 64.07 43.16
N GLU A 9 -22.26 63.82 44.41
CA GLU A 9 -21.50 63.08 45.38
C GLU A 9 -21.76 61.58 45.17
N GLY A 10 -20.77 60.86 44.58
CA GLY A 10 -20.82 59.41 44.42
C GLY A 10 -20.61 58.89 42.99
N GLU A 11 -20.48 57.55 42.82
CA GLU A 11 -20.33 56.92 41.49
C GLU A 11 -21.63 57.00 40.68
N ALA A 12 -21.50 57.39 39.41
CA ALA A 12 -22.63 57.46 38.49
C ALA A 12 -23.25 56.07 38.28
N SER A 13 -24.58 55.99 38.40
CA SER A 13 -25.26 54.68 38.20
C SER A 13 -25.04 54.14 36.80
N PRO A 14 -25.00 52.79 36.60
CA PRO A 14 -24.85 52.16 35.29
C PRO A 14 -25.87 52.68 34.25
N LEU A 15 -27.07 53.06 34.69
CA LEU A 15 -28.10 53.62 33.82
C LEU A 15 -27.75 55.05 33.38
N THR A 16 -27.19 55.86 34.27
CA THR A 16 -26.74 57.22 33.94
C THR A 16 -25.55 57.19 32.96
N LEU A 17 -24.69 56.18 33.06
CA LEU A 17 -23.59 55.96 32.15
C LEU A 17 -24.01 55.23 30.87
N ARG A 18 -25.32 54.93 30.68
CA ARG A 18 -25.87 54.21 29.52
C ARG A 18 -25.16 52.88 29.25
N ILE A 19 -24.64 52.21 30.26
CA ILE A 19 -23.95 50.95 30.15
C ILE A 19 -24.84 49.88 29.51
N PRO A 20 -26.12 49.67 29.95
CA PRO A 20 -26.97 48.66 29.34
C PRO A 20 -27.23 48.91 27.85
N GLN A 21 -27.42 50.15 27.45
CA GLN A 21 -27.63 50.50 26.01
C GLN A 21 -26.36 50.28 25.18
N LEU A 22 -25.19 50.51 25.77
CA LEU A 22 -23.91 50.23 25.10
C LEU A 22 -23.68 48.71 24.94
N GLU A 23 -24.05 47.93 25.95
CA GLU A 23 -23.97 46.47 25.91
C GLU A 23 -24.94 45.89 24.91
N GLU A 24 -26.19 46.40 24.84
CA GLU A 24 -27.17 46.01 23.83
C GLU A 24 -26.68 46.35 22.41
N ALA A 25 -26.16 47.56 22.18
CA ALA A 25 -25.61 47.94 20.90
C ALA A 25 -24.40 47.08 20.47
N ARG A 26 -23.53 46.70 21.42
CA ARG A 26 -22.41 45.77 21.18
C ARG A 26 -22.92 44.36 20.83
N ALA A 27 -23.91 43.86 21.55
CA ALA A 27 -24.53 42.56 21.27
C ALA A 27 -25.16 42.52 19.88
N LEU A 28 -25.86 43.61 19.47
CA LEU A 28 -26.41 43.74 18.11
C LEU A 28 -25.35 43.81 17.04
N LEU A 29 -24.25 44.53 17.30
CA LEU A 29 -23.09 44.58 16.38
C LEU A 29 -22.50 43.20 16.20
N ASN A 30 -22.19 42.49 17.30
CA ASN A 30 -21.64 41.15 17.25
C ASN A 30 -22.56 40.16 16.52
N ALA A 31 -23.86 40.26 16.71
CA ALA A 31 -24.84 39.44 15.97
C ALA A 31 -24.83 39.74 14.49
N ALA A 32 -24.80 41.02 14.08
CA ALA A 32 -24.73 41.41 12.68
C ALA A 32 -23.39 40.98 12.02
N GLU A 33 -22.29 41.06 12.73
CA GLU A 33 -20.98 40.55 12.28
C GLU A 33 -21.01 39.03 12.08
N ALA A 34 -21.61 38.28 13.00
CA ALA A 34 -21.77 36.84 12.88
C ALA A 34 -22.67 36.45 11.67
N ASP A 35 -23.76 37.21 11.44
CA ASP A 35 -24.62 37.01 10.28
C ASP A 35 -23.90 37.32 8.97
N LEU A 36 -23.07 38.36 8.92
CA LEU A 36 -22.20 38.68 7.78
C LEU A 36 -21.22 37.55 7.48
N GLU A 37 -20.52 37.04 8.50
CA GLU A 37 -19.59 35.91 8.37
C GLU A 37 -20.31 34.66 7.83
N LYS A 38 -21.47 34.35 8.36
CA LYS A 38 -22.31 33.25 7.87
C LYS A 38 -22.70 33.41 6.40
N ALA A 39 -23.08 34.64 6.00
CA ALA A 39 -23.45 34.93 4.61
C ALA A 39 -22.22 34.77 3.67
N LYS A 40 -21.07 35.26 4.08
CA LYS A 40 -19.81 35.08 3.33
C LYS A 40 -19.47 33.60 3.17
N LEU A 41 -19.52 32.81 4.25
CA LEU A 41 -19.26 31.36 4.19
C LEU A 41 -20.24 30.64 3.26
N ASN A 42 -21.50 31.03 3.27
CA ASN A 42 -22.50 30.45 2.36
C ASN A 42 -22.22 30.80 0.89
N LEU A 43 -21.75 32.02 0.62
CA LEU A 43 -21.31 32.41 -0.72
C LEU A 43 -20.08 31.65 -1.17
N GLU A 44 -19.08 31.49 -0.32
CA GLU A 44 -17.87 30.71 -0.60
C GLU A 44 -18.20 29.25 -0.95
N ARG A 45 -19.15 28.65 -0.21
CA ARG A 45 -19.65 27.28 -0.46
C ARG A 45 -20.39 27.09 -1.77
N THR A 46 -20.74 28.16 -2.48
CA THR A 46 -21.31 28.06 -3.84
C THR A 46 -20.24 27.78 -4.89
N ILE A 47 -18.96 28.03 -4.58
CA ILE A 47 -17.81 27.70 -5.43
C ILE A 47 -17.27 26.37 -4.94
N ILE A 48 -17.40 25.34 -5.78
CA ILE A 48 -16.97 23.99 -5.44
C ILE A 48 -15.67 23.71 -6.19
N SER A 49 -14.58 23.51 -5.45
CA SER A 49 -13.28 23.14 -5.97
C SER A 49 -12.75 21.91 -5.24
N LEU A 50 -11.86 21.17 -5.89
CA LEU A 50 -11.13 20.07 -5.26
C LEU A 50 -9.86 20.62 -4.61
N PRO A 51 -9.43 20.07 -3.46
CA PRO A 51 -8.20 20.46 -2.78
C PRO A 51 -6.94 19.83 -3.40
N PHE A 52 -7.06 19.19 -4.56
CA PHE A 52 -5.99 18.47 -5.24
C PHE A 52 -6.21 18.50 -6.76
N ASP A 53 -5.15 18.30 -7.51
CA ASP A 53 -5.19 18.09 -8.95
C ASP A 53 -5.68 16.67 -9.27
N GLY A 54 -6.63 16.58 -10.23
CA GLY A 54 -7.24 15.29 -10.49
C GLY A 54 -8.17 15.26 -11.70
N LEU A 55 -8.74 14.09 -11.93
CA LEU A 55 -9.69 13.82 -13.01
C LEU A 55 -11.10 13.59 -12.47
N ILE A 56 -12.08 14.10 -13.18
CA ILE A 56 -13.51 13.85 -12.86
C ILE A 56 -13.88 12.47 -13.40
N LYS A 57 -14.21 11.54 -12.49
CA LYS A 57 -14.68 10.20 -12.84
C LYS A 57 -16.13 10.21 -13.32
N LYS A 58 -16.99 10.98 -12.64
CA LYS A 58 -18.44 11.03 -12.93
C LYS A 58 -19.01 12.40 -12.58
N LYS A 59 -19.84 12.92 -13.46
CA LYS A 59 -20.65 14.13 -13.24
C LYS A 59 -22.10 13.71 -12.99
N ASN A 60 -22.69 14.13 -11.85
CA ASN A 60 -24.07 13.80 -11.46
C ASN A 60 -25.01 14.98 -11.56
N ALA A 61 -24.51 16.20 -11.78
CA ALA A 61 -25.33 17.40 -11.91
C ALA A 61 -25.07 18.11 -13.24
N GLY A 62 -26.11 18.65 -13.85
CA GLY A 62 -26.06 19.39 -15.10
C GLY A 62 -26.21 20.91 -14.89
N ILE A 63 -25.88 21.69 -15.91
CA ILE A 63 -26.14 23.15 -15.92
C ILE A 63 -27.64 23.36 -15.91
N GLY A 64 -28.11 24.28 -15.07
CA GLY A 64 -29.53 24.56 -14.89
C GLY A 64 -30.30 23.60 -13.96
N GLN A 65 -29.62 22.57 -13.46
CA GLN A 65 -30.23 21.64 -12.50
C GLN A 65 -30.24 22.26 -11.11
N TYR A 66 -31.39 22.17 -10.44
CA TYR A 66 -31.48 22.53 -9.03
C TYR A 66 -30.83 21.46 -8.16
N VAL A 67 -29.96 21.86 -7.24
CA VAL A 67 -29.29 20.98 -6.29
C VAL A 67 -29.48 21.48 -4.86
N ASN A 68 -29.70 20.56 -3.94
CA ASN A 68 -29.80 20.87 -2.51
C ASN A 68 -28.43 20.80 -1.84
N ALA A 69 -28.31 21.41 -0.67
CA ALA A 69 -27.17 21.20 0.20
C ALA A 69 -27.01 19.70 0.52
N GLY A 70 -25.80 19.15 0.37
CA GLY A 70 -25.52 17.74 0.55
C GLY A 70 -25.71 16.87 -0.70
N SER A 71 -26.16 17.43 -1.83
CA SER A 71 -26.25 16.67 -3.09
C SER A 71 -24.86 16.31 -3.63
N ILE A 72 -24.70 15.07 -4.09
CA ILE A 72 -23.45 14.61 -4.73
C ILE A 72 -23.42 15.12 -6.17
N LEU A 73 -22.57 16.08 -6.46
CA LEU A 73 -22.44 16.71 -7.78
C LEU A 73 -21.59 15.89 -8.76
N GLY A 74 -20.69 15.08 -8.25
CA GLY A 74 -19.79 14.23 -9.03
C GLY A 74 -18.84 13.46 -8.17
N SER A 75 -17.97 12.69 -8.80
CA SER A 75 -16.83 12.03 -8.17
C SER A 75 -15.57 12.35 -8.95
N ALA A 76 -14.47 12.56 -8.24
CA ALA A 76 -13.16 12.83 -8.79
C ALA A 76 -12.11 12.03 -8.01
N PHE A 77 -10.94 11.87 -8.58
CA PHE A 77 -9.79 11.24 -7.93
C PHE A 77 -8.52 12.02 -8.24
N SER A 78 -7.55 11.94 -7.34
CA SER A 78 -6.25 12.58 -7.53
C SER A 78 -5.43 11.84 -8.58
N THR A 79 -4.65 12.59 -9.36
CA THR A 79 -3.66 12.06 -10.31
C THR A 79 -2.24 12.07 -9.77
N GLU A 80 -2.05 12.60 -8.57
CA GLU A 80 -0.73 12.71 -7.94
C GLU A 80 -0.16 11.33 -7.56
N LYS A 81 -1.00 10.46 -7.01
CA LYS A 81 -0.59 9.10 -6.62
C LYS A 81 -1.76 8.13 -6.62
N VAL A 82 -1.44 6.86 -6.84
CA VAL A 82 -2.37 5.75 -6.67
C VAL A 82 -1.85 4.81 -5.59
N LEU A 83 -2.76 4.30 -4.77
CA LEU A 83 -2.49 3.33 -3.73
C LEU A 83 -3.04 1.98 -4.17
N ILE A 84 -2.18 0.97 -4.23
CA ILE A 84 -2.51 -0.38 -4.69
C ILE A 84 -2.42 -1.32 -3.50
N PRO A 85 -3.54 -1.95 -3.08
CA PRO A 85 -3.51 -2.96 -2.04
C PRO A 85 -2.98 -4.28 -2.61
N LEU A 86 -1.96 -4.83 -1.96
CA LEU A 86 -1.32 -6.10 -2.28
C LEU A 86 -1.68 -7.10 -1.17
N PRO A 87 -2.51 -8.09 -1.45
CA PRO A 87 -2.82 -9.14 -0.49
C PRO A 87 -1.63 -10.12 -0.41
N LEU A 88 -1.03 -10.22 0.77
CA LEU A 88 0.12 -11.07 1.03
C LEU A 88 -0.22 -12.10 2.10
N THR A 89 0.32 -13.29 1.98
CA THR A 89 0.33 -14.27 3.05
C THR A 89 1.34 -13.87 4.13
N ASP A 90 1.23 -14.46 5.32
CA ASP A 90 2.19 -14.23 6.41
C ASP A 90 3.62 -14.63 6.00
N THR A 91 3.75 -15.68 5.21
CA THR A 91 5.03 -16.15 4.67
C THR A 91 5.64 -15.13 3.70
N GLU A 92 4.86 -14.62 2.74
CA GLU A 92 5.33 -13.59 1.79
C GLU A 92 5.72 -12.30 2.51
N LEU A 93 4.95 -11.90 3.54
CA LEU A 93 5.28 -10.75 4.35
C LEU A 93 6.63 -10.93 5.09
N SER A 94 6.92 -12.14 5.57
CA SER A 94 8.18 -12.46 6.24
C SER A 94 9.38 -12.34 5.29
N TYR A 95 9.22 -12.70 4.01
CA TYR A 95 10.28 -12.54 3.00
C TYR A 95 10.61 -11.07 2.70
N LEU A 96 9.64 -10.18 2.90
CA LEU A 96 9.86 -8.75 2.78
C LEU A 96 10.51 -8.15 4.04
N GLY A 97 10.55 -8.89 5.15
CA GLY A 97 11.02 -8.40 6.46
C GLY A 97 10.18 -7.26 7.02
N LEU A 98 8.93 -7.15 6.60
CA LEU A 98 8.03 -6.11 7.03
C LEU A 98 7.15 -6.60 8.18
N PRO A 99 7.10 -5.89 9.34
CA PRO A 99 6.16 -6.22 10.40
C PRO A 99 4.73 -5.80 10.04
N LEU A 100 3.77 -6.37 10.76
CA LEU A 100 2.39 -5.85 10.77
C LEU A 100 2.40 -4.39 11.26
N GLY A 101 1.63 -3.53 10.60
CA GLY A 101 1.59 -2.11 10.92
C GLY A 101 2.87 -1.35 10.57
N TYR A 102 3.66 -1.88 9.63
CA TYR A 102 4.78 -1.15 9.07
C TYR A 102 4.31 0.15 8.43
N GLU A 103 5.06 1.21 8.64
CA GLU A 103 4.89 2.50 7.98
C GLU A 103 6.27 3.05 7.60
N SER A 104 6.48 3.35 6.32
CA SER A 104 7.74 3.89 5.84
C SER A 104 7.91 5.34 6.29
N LYS A 105 9.12 5.75 6.64
CA LYS A 105 9.44 7.13 7.02
C LYS A 105 9.45 8.08 5.82
N GLY A 106 9.63 7.54 4.61
CA GLY A 106 9.62 8.27 3.37
C GLY A 106 9.29 7.35 2.19
N TYR A 107 8.90 7.92 1.05
CA TYR A 107 8.52 7.14 -0.13
C TYR A 107 9.61 6.13 -0.56
N PHE A 108 10.88 6.51 -0.47
CA PHE A 108 11.99 5.68 -0.94
C PHE A 108 12.47 4.62 0.06
N ASP A 109 11.96 4.60 1.29
CA ASP A 109 12.43 3.71 2.36
C ASP A 109 11.78 2.32 2.29
N GLY A 110 10.64 2.18 1.61
CA GLY A 110 9.94 0.90 1.48
C GLY A 110 10.44 0.04 0.31
N PRO A 111 10.14 -1.27 0.33
CA PRO A 111 10.46 -2.19 -0.76
C PRO A 111 9.94 -1.69 -2.10
N LYS A 112 10.75 -1.89 -3.14
CA LYS A 112 10.37 -1.58 -4.51
C LYS A 112 9.34 -2.59 -5.01
N VAL A 113 8.36 -2.10 -5.76
CA VAL A 113 7.35 -2.92 -6.45
C VAL A 113 7.33 -2.53 -7.91
N ILE A 114 7.38 -3.52 -8.77
CA ILE A 114 7.18 -3.36 -10.21
C ILE A 114 5.78 -3.89 -10.52
N PHE A 115 4.92 -3.02 -11.01
CA PHE A 115 3.58 -3.39 -11.47
C PHE A 115 3.62 -3.63 -12.96
N ARG A 116 3.09 -4.77 -13.41
CA ARG A 116 3.00 -5.13 -14.82
C ARG A 116 1.56 -5.35 -15.22
N SER A 117 1.22 -4.92 -16.43
CA SER A 117 -0.06 -5.26 -17.07
C SER A 117 0.13 -5.45 -18.56
N PHE A 118 -0.64 -6.38 -19.13
CA PHE A 118 -0.61 -6.63 -20.56
C PHE A 118 -1.69 -5.79 -21.26
N ILE A 119 -1.28 -4.67 -21.84
CA ILE A 119 -2.17 -3.69 -22.48
C ILE A 119 -1.75 -3.55 -23.94
N SER A 120 -2.72 -3.58 -24.86
CA SER A 120 -2.48 -3.37 -26.31
C SER A 120 -1.41 -4.29 -26.92
N ARG A 121 -1.26 -5.52 -26.42
CA ARG A 121 -0.29 -6.55 -26.83
C ARG A 121 1.15 -6.30 -26.37
N GLU A 122 1.35 -5.41 -25.41
CA GLU A 122 2.64 -5.11 -24.82
C GLU A 122 2.55 -5.19 -23.30
N TYR A 123 3.64 -5.55 -22.65
CA TYR A 123 3.76 -5.45 -21.20
C TYR A 123 4.19 -4.03 -20.84
N ILE A 124 3.39 -3.41 -20.01
CA ILE A 124 3.67 -2.08 -19.48
C ILE A 124 4.05 -2.22 -18.02
N GLU A 125 5.07 -1.50 -17.61
CA GLU A 125 5.59 -1.55 -16.24
C GLU A 125 5.47 -0.17 -15.58
N TRP A 126 5.06 -0.17 -14.29
CA TRP A 126 5.07 1.02 -13.44
C TRP A 126 5.81 0.71 -12.16
N ASN A 127 6.58 1.67 -11.69
CA ASN A 127 7.35 1.54 -10.47
C ASN A 127 6.58 2.11 -9.29
N GLY A 128 6.53 1.34 -8.21
CA GLY A 128 5.95 1.74 -6.94
C GLY A 128 6.80 1.32 -5.75
N ARG A 129 6.34 1.67 -4.55
CA ARG A 129 6.96 1.24 -3.30
C ARG A 129 5.92 0.95 -2.24
N ILE A 130 6.19 -0.06 -1.42
CA ILE A 130 5.35 -0.33 -0.25
C ILE A 130 5.57 0.78 0.77
N THR A 131 4.51 1.49 1.12
CA THR A 131 4.56 2.57 2.10
C THR A 131 4.05 2.15 3.47
N ARG A 132 3.16 1.15 3.51
CA ARG A 132 2.62 0.64 4.78
C ARG A 132 2.07 -0.77 4.63
N THR A 133 1.94 -1.48 5.77
CA THR A 133 1.17 -2.72 5.87
C THR A 133 -0.03 -2.53 6.79
N SER A 134 -1.06 -3.37 6.65
CA SER A 134 -2.16 -3.38 7.61
C SER A 134 -1.66 -3.82 8.99
N GLY A 135 -2.24 -3.24 10.04
CA GLY A 135 -1.97 -3.66 11.44
C GLY A 135 -2.74 -4.92 11.86
N SER A 136 -3.48 -5.55 10.94
CA SER A 136 -4.30 -6.72 11.23
C SER A 136 -4.33 -7.68 10.05
N ILE A 137 -4.54 -8.96 10.37
CA ILE A 137 -4.77 -10.02 9.39
C ILE A 137 -6.28 -10.09 9.12
N ASP A 138 -6.67 -10.15 7.85
CA ASP A 138 -8.06 -10.38 7.47
C ASP A 138 -8.50 -11.77 7.93
N SER A 139 -9.52 -11.85 8.77
CA SER A 139 -9.95 -13.09 9.39
C SER A 139 -10.60 -14.10 8.44
N GLN A 140 -11.10 -13.64 7.29
CA GLN A 140 -11.74 -14.48 6.29
C GLN A 140 -10.73 -15.05 5.29
N THR A 141 -9.84 -14.19 4.79
CA THR A 141 -8.84 -14.57 3.78
C THR A 141 -7.52 -15.01 4.37
N ARG A 142 -7.23 -14.65 5.63
CA ARG A 142 -5.95 -14.82 6.34
C ARG A 142 -4.79 -14.09 5.65
N LEU A 143 -5.10 -13.02 4.91
CA LEU A 143 -4.11 -12.21 4.22
C LEU A 143 -3.82 -10.92 4.99
N VAL A 144 -2.62 -10.41 4.82
CA VAL A 144 -2.18 -9.10 5.26
C VAL A 144 -2.10 -8.19 4.04
N TYR A 145 -2.66 -6.99 4.12
CA TYR A 145 -2.57 -6.06 3.02
C TYR A 145 -1.34 -5.17 3.16
N ALA A 146 -0.41 -5.26 2.22
CA ALA A 146 0.59 -4.24 1.99
C ALA A 146 0.04 -3.21 1.00
N TYR A 147 0.37 -1.94 1.22
CA TYR A 147 -0.09 -0.86 0.36
C TYR A 147 1.12 -0.24 -0.34
N ALA A 148 1.14 -0.37 -1.65
CA ALA A 148 2.17 0.25 -2.47
C ALA A 148 1.63 1.53 -3.13
N GLU A 149 2.46 2.56 -3.19
CA GLU A 149 2.16 3.81 -3.87
C GLU A 149 2.93 3.89 -5.19
N VAL A 150 2.25 4.33 -6.24
CA VAL A 150 2.84 4.77 -7.50
C VAL A 150 2.60 6.28 -7.61
N ILE A 151 3.67 7.05 -7.73
CA ILE A 151 3.62 8.51 -7.86
C ILE A 151 3.42 8.86 -9.33
N ASN A 152 2.62 9.90 -9.60
CA ASN A 152 2.32 10.40 -10.93
C ASN A 152 1.91 9.29 -11.94
N PRO A 153 0.92 8.46 -11.59
CA PRO A 153 0.54 7.29 -12.41
C PRO A 153 0.01 7.67 -13.80
N TYR A 154 -0.24 8.94 -14.05
CA TYR A 154 -0.77 9.47 -15.31
C TYR A 154 0.28 10.18 -16.17
N ASP A 155 1.53 10.32 -15.71
CA ASP A 155 2.61 10.95 -16.48
C ASP A 155 3.21 10.01 -17.53
N GLU A 156 3.06 8.70 -17.33
CA GLU A 156 3.52 7.69 -18.28
C GLU A 156 2.45 7.36 -19.33
N SER A 157 2.87 6.85 -20.47
CA SER A 157 1.97 6.46 -21.56
C SER A 157 2.19 4.97 -21.91
N PRO A 158 1.18 4.11 -21.69
CA PRO A 158 -0.15 4.38 -21.13
C PRO A 158 -0.12 4.61 -19.62
N PRO A 159 -1.06 5.43 -19.10
CA PRO A 159 -1.14 5.70 -17.68
C PRO A 159 -1.64 4.48 -16.88
N LEU A 160 -1.25 4.40 -15.61
CA LEU A 160 -1.83 3.44 -14.67
C LEU A 160 -3.20 3.93 -14.19
N ALA A 161 -4.22 3.67 -14.97
CA ALA A 161 -5.58 4.11 -14.69
C ALA A 161 -6.20 3.33 -13.52
N ILE A 162 -7.06 4.00 -12.74
CA ILE A 162 -7.81 3.34 -11.66
C ILE A 162 -8.70 2.24 -12.24
N GLY A 163 -8.55 1.02 -11.70
CA GLY A 163 -9.26 -0.17 -12.14
C GLY A 163 -8.47 -1.04 -13.13
N THR A 164 -7.25 -0.67 -13.47
CA THR A 164 -6.33 -1.54 -14.23
C THR A 164 -5.95 -2.73 -13.35
N TYR A 165 -6.06 -3.93 -13.91
CA TYR A 165 -5.50 -5.13 -13.30
C TYR A 165 -3.98 -5.14 -13.51
N VAL A 166 -3.24 -5.39 -12.45
CA VAL A 166 -1.78 -5.41 -12.46
C VAL A 166 -1.25 -6.63 -11.70
N ASP A 167 -0.21 -7.23 -12.22
CA ASP A 167 0.63 -8.16 -11.50
C ASP A 167 1.72 -7.36 -10.78
N ALA A 168 2.05 -7.74 -9.55
CA ALA A 168 3.01 -7.02 -8.73
C ALA A 168 4.21 -7.93 -8.41
N GLU A 169 5.38 -7.48 -8.77
CA GLU A 169 6.66 -8.08 -8.37
C GLU A 169 7.29 -7.21 -7.28
N ILE A 170 7.51 -7.79 -6.10
CA ILE A 170 8.00 -7.08 -4.93
C ILE A 170 9.43 -7.49 -4.66
N GLU A 171 10.33 -6.51 -4.52
CA GLU A 171 11.70 -6.76 -4.12
C GLU A 171 11.75 -7.22 -2.66
N GLY A 172 12.12 -8.48 -2.45
CA GLY A 172 12.26 -9.09 -1.13
C GLY A 172 13.62 -8.81 -0.48
N ASN A 173 13.78 -9.27 0.76
CA ASN A 173 15.05 -9.23 1.44
C ASN A 173 16.07 -10.17 0.78
N PHE A 174 17.33 -9.75 0.77
CA PHE A 174 18.41 -10.60 0.31
C PHE A 174 18.59 -11.78 1.28
N ILE A 175 18.48 -12.98 0.75
CA ILE A 175 18.68 -14.23 1.50
C ILE A 175 20.11 -14.72 1.22
N SER A 176 20.98 -14.69 2.22
CA SER A 176 22.34 -15.21 2.11
C SER A 176 22.43 -16.66 2.58
N GLY A 177 23.17 -17.51 1.85
CA GLY A 177 23.39 -18.91 2.22
C GLY A 177 22.26 -19.87 1.84
N GLY A 178 21.30 -19.42 1.05
CA GLY A 178 20.30 -20.29 0.43
C GLY A 178 20.81 -20.90 -0.88
N PHE A 179 20.25 -22.06 -1.23
CA PHE A 179 20.49 -22.72 -2.52
C PHE A 179 19.22 -22.63 -3.37
N ILE A 180 19.40 -22.34 -4.65
CA ILE A 180 18.30 -22.38 -5.64
C ILE A 180 18.33 -23.74 -6.30
N ILE A 181 17.25 -24.49 -6.20
CA ILE A 181 17.12 -25.82 -6.78
C ILE A 181 15.79 -25.94 -7.54
N PRO A 182 15.71 -26.77 -8.60
CA PRO A 182 14.44 -27.06 -9.26
C PRO A 182 13.41 -27.63 -8.29
N ASN A 183 12.17 -27.17 -8.36
CA ASN A 183 11.07 -27.69 -7.52
C ASN A 183 10.89 -29.22 -7.64
N ALA A 184 11.24 -29.80 -8.80
CA ALA A 184 11.24 -31.24 -9.03
C ALA A 184 12.23 -32.01 -8.09
N ALA A 185 13.23 -31.34 -7.52
CA ALA A 185 14.16 -31.94 -6.58
C ALA A 185 13.57 -32.15 -5.17
N ILE A 186 12.51 -31.42 -4.83
CA ILE A 186 11.85 -31.56 -3.52
C ILE A 186 11.07 -32.86 -3.46
N LYS A 187 11.28 -33.61 -2.40
CA LYS A 187 10.61 -34.87 -2.10
C LYS A 187 9.89 -34.75 -0.74
N ASN A 188 8.74 -35.40 -0.61
CA ASN A 188 7.95 -35.41 0.62
C ASN A 188 7.67 -34.01 1.25
N GLY A 189 7.80 -32.92 0.45
CA GLY A 189 7.53 -31.56 0.87
C GLY A 189 8.69 -30.82 1.53
N ASN A 190 9.61 -31.50 2.19
CA ASN A 190 10.74 -30.88 2.92
C ASN A 190 12.03 -31.72 2.90
N GLU A 191 12.18 -32.58 1.93
CA GLU A 191 13.36 -33.44 1.78
C GLU A 191 13.95 -33.29 0.38
N ILE A 192 15.27 -33.44 0.28
CA ILE A 192 15.98 -33.61 -0.97
C ILE A 192 16.80 -34.89 -0.93
N TYR A 193 17.05 -35.41 -2.09
CA TYR A 193 17.88 -36.60 -2.27
C TYR A 193 19.22 -36.19 -2.87
N LEU A 194 20.28 -36.46 -2.15
CA LEU A 194 21.67 -36.26 -2.57
C LEU A 194 22.29 -37.58 -2.98
N ILE A 195 23.31 -37.54 -3.82
CA ILE A 195 24.13 -38.68 -4.17
C ILE A 195 25.53 -38.49 -3.55
N ASP A 196 25.95 -39.43 -2.70
CA ASP A 196 27.28 -39.37 -2.12
C ASP A 196 28.35 -39.91 -3.09
N ASN A 197 29.62 -39.84 -2.66
CA ASN A 197 30.78 -40.28 -3.45
C ASN A 197 30.76 -41.79 -3.79
N ASP A 198 30.00 -42.59 -3.06
CA ASP A 198 29.83 -44.04 -3.28
C ASP A 198 28.59 -44.33 -4.16
N ASN A 199 27.99 -43.33 -4.78
CA ASN A 199 26.76 -43.40 -5.56
C ASN A 199 25.55 -43.89 -4.74
N LYS A 200 25.52 -43.59 -3.45
CA LYS A 200 24.42 -43.93 -2.56
C LYS A 200 23.57 -42.72 -2.27
N LEU A 201 22.27 -42.95 -2.21
CA LEU A 201 21.27 -41.95 -1.87
C LEU A 201 21.37 -41.52 -0.42
N ARG A 202 21.43 -40.22 -0.19
CA ARG A 202 21.35 -39.57 1.11
C ARG A 202 20.11 -38.69 1.16
N ILE A 203 19.33 -38.84 2.20
CA ILE A 203 18.13 -38.03 2.42
C ILE A 203 18.47 -36.87 3.35
N LYS A 204 18.34 -35.64 2.87
CA LYS A 204 18.54 -34.43 3.68
C LYS A 204 17.24 -33.67 3.85
N LYS A 205 16.99 -33.24 5.09
CA LYS A 205 15.87 -32.33 5.39
C LYS A 205 16.29 -30.91 5.04
N ILE A 206 15.35 -30.20 4.43
CA ILE A 206 15.52 -28.82 4.02
C ILE A 206 14.39 -27.97 4.54
N GLU A 207 14.63 -26.69 4.57
CA GLU A 207 13.60 -25.66 4.79
C GLU A 207 13.42 -24.88 3.49
N VAL A 208 12.18 -24.89 2.97
CA VAL A 208 11.83 -24.10 1.79
C VAL A 208 11.48 -22.69 2.26
N VAL A 209 12.22 -21.70 1.78
CA VAL A 209 12.08 -20.30 2.19
C VAL A 209 11.51 -19.40 1.10
N GLY A 210 11.44 -19.89 -0.13
CA GLY A 210 10.85 -19.14 -1.23
C GLY A 210 10.73 -19.96 -2.50
N THR A 211 9.99 -19.43 -3.46
CA THR A 211 9.87 -19.96 -4.82
C THR A 211 10.16 -18.86 -5.81
N GLU A 212 10.94 -19.17 -6.84
CA GLU A 212 11.25 -18.26 -7.94
C GLU A 212 11.02 -19.00 -9.26
N ASN A 213 9.96 -18.66 -9.99
CA ASN A 213 9.52 -19.34 -11.20
C ASN A 213 9.28 -20.87 -10.98
N GLU A 214 10.09 -21.70 -11.64
CA GLU A 214 10.06 -23.17 -11.48
C GLU A 214 11.04 -23.68 -10.42
N ASP A 215 11.81 -22.81 -9.80
CA ASP A 215 12.81 -23.10 -8.80
C ASP A 215 12.35 -22.75 -7.39
N VAL A 216 13.01 -23.33 -6.40
CA VAL A 216 12.77 -23.06 -4.98
C VAL A 216 14.07 -22.67 -4.30
N ILE A 217 13.95 -21.74 -3.35
CA ILE A 217 15.04 -21.33 -2.49
C ILE A 217 14.94 -22.15 -1.21
N ILE A 218 16.02 -22.85 -0.88
CA ILE A 218 16.07 -23.73 0.28
C ILE A 218 17.25 -23.40 1.19
N PHE A 219 17.07 -23.69 2.49
CA PHE A 219 18.16 -23.83 3.45
C PHE A 219 18.31 -25.30 3.85
N GLY A 220 19.53 -25.73 4.05
CA GLY A 220 19.85 -27.08 4.50
C GLY A 220 21.35 -27.28 4.66
N ASP A 221 21.70 -28.41 5.22
CA ASP A 221 23.08 -28.88 5.33
C ASP A 221 23.53 -29.49 3.98
N ILE A 222 23.81 -28.59 3.01
CA ILE A 222 24.12 -28.91 1.60
C ILE A 222 25.36 -28.13 1.23
N ASP A 223 26.24 -28.75 0.45
CA ASP A 223 27.41 -28.11 -0.11
C ASP A 223 27.20 -27.79 -1.61
N GLU A 224 27.89 -26.76 -2.11
CA GLU A 224 27.80 -26.34 -3.52
C GLU A 224 28.13 -27.45 -4.55
N ASN A 225 28.86 -28.47 -4.12
CA ASN A 225 29.27 -29.59 -4.98
C ASN A 225 28.38 -30.83 -4.82
N ASP A 226 27.38 -30.79 -3.98
CA ASP A 226 26.44 -31.90 -3.78
C ASP A 226 25.63 -32.16 -5.04
N MET A 227 25.49 -33.42 -5.41
CA MET A 227 24.63 -33.84 -6.52
C MET A 227 23.22 -34.10 -6.04
N ILE A 228 22.27 -33.25 -6.50
CA ILE A 228 20.87 -33.35 -6.14
C ILE A 228 20.13 -34.18 -7.19
N VAL A 229 19.28 -35.12 -6.71
CA VAL A 229 18.45 -35.94 -7.58
C VAL A 229 17.17 -35.19 -7.96
N VAL A 230 17.04 -34.84 -9.25
CA VAL A 230 15.86 -34.15 -9.79
C VAL A 230 14.80 -35.14 -10.28
N SER A 231 15.22 -36.33 -10.75
CA SER A 231 14.30 -37.35 -11.27
C SER A 231 13.34 -37.91 -10.23
N THR A 232 12.17 -38.36 -10.67
CA THR A 232 11.19 -39.01 -9.82
C THR A 232 11.65 -40.41 -9.47
N LEU A 233 11.85 -40.69 -8.19
CA LEU A 233 12.07 -42.03 -7.66
C LEU A 233 10.79 -42.51 -7.00
N ASN A 234 10.26 -43.66 -7.40
CA ASN A 234 9.03 -44.20 -6.83
C ASN A 234 9.18 -44.57 -5.35
N THR A 235 10.37 -44.98 -4.93
CA THR A 235 10.74 -45.29 -3.54
C THR A 235 12.23 -45.01 -3.39
N GLY A 236 12.58 -43.93 -2.67
CA GLY A 236 13.95 -43.63 -2.27
C GLY A 236 14.13 -44.00 -0.79
N TYR A 237 15.18 -44.71 -0.45
CA TYR A 237 15.57 -44.97 0.94
C TYR A 237 17.07 -44.70 1.13
N GLU A 238 17.43 -44.37 2.35
CA GLU A 238 18.81 -44.06 2.74
C GLU A 238 19.78 -45.20 2.36
N GLY A 239 20.87 -44.87 1.65
CA GLY A 239 21.86 -45.81 1.21
C GLY A 239 21.52 -46.59 -0.06
N MET A 240 20.42 -46.31 -0.75
CA MET A 240 20.07 -46.92 -2.05
C MET A 240 21.14 -46.61 -3.09
N GLU A 241 21.64 -47.63 -3.81
CA GLU A 241 22.58 -47.43 -4.92
C GLU A 241 21.88 -46.81 -6.13
N LEU A 242 22.50 -45.77 -6.67
CA LEU A 242 21.98 -45.02 -7.81
C LEU A 242 23.06 -44.98 -8.93
N THR A 243 22.58 -44.91 -10.15
CA THR A 243 23.46 -44.64 -11.31
C THR A 243 23.19 -43.20 -11.76
N PRO A 244 24.05 -42.22 -11.37
CA PRO A 244 23.83 -40.83 -11.72
C PRO A 244 24.00 -40.59 -13.22
N MET A 245 23.03 -39.90 -13.82
CA MET A 245 23.16 -39.30 -15.14
C MET A 245 23.05 -37.78 -14.96
N LYS A 246 24.10 -37.05 -15.37
CA LYS A 246 24.06 -35.58 -15.33
C LYS A 246 23.03 -35.07 -16.35
N LEU A 247 22.14 -34.24 -15.89
CA LEU A 247 21.35 -33.41 -16.80
C LEU A 247 22.27 -32.35 -17.40
N GLU A 248 22.50 -32.39 -18.70
CA GLU A 248 23.12 -31.25 -19.39
C GLU A 248 22.08 -30.10 -19.37
N ASN A 249 22.44 -29.00 -18.72
CA ASN A 249 21.68 -27.78 -18.82
C ASN A 249 21.56 -27.41 -20.30
N LYS A 250 20.35 -27.45 -20.84
CA LYS A 250 20.07 -26.72 -22.07
C LYS A 250 20.19 -25.25 -21.69
N GLU A 251 21.32 -24.63 -22.06
CA GLU A 251 21.43 -23.19 -22.11
C GLU A 251 20.21 -22.65 -22.87
N ALA A 252 19.48 -21.77 -22.23
CA ALA A 252 18.37 -21.04 -22.87
C ALA A 252 18.97 -20.23 -24.02
N LEU A 253 18.53 -20.56 -25.23
CA LEU A 253 18.68 -19.73 -26.44
C LEU A 253 17.70 -18.55 -26.40
#